data_b54d4d4488594d9f7a1ce05f411af135
#
_entry.id   b54d4d4488594d9f7a1ce05f411af135
#
_cell.length_a   1.000
_cell.length_b   1.000
_cell.length_c   1.000
_cell.angle_alpha   90.00
_cell.angle_beta   90.00
_cell.angle_gamma   90.00
#
_symmetry.space_group_name_H-M   'P 1'
#
loop_
_entity.id
_entity.type
_entity.pdbx_description
1 polymer ?
#
loop_
_entity_poly.entity_id
_entity_poly.type
_entity_poly.pdbx_seq_one_letter_code
_entity_poly.pdbx_strand_id
1 'polypeptide(L)'
;MKAIKLAVIMFCCMLCSSCGVTLLAPNVTTQSTLNGYKYFYITPTEEKTSTTGYVYNGIGGSTTHSVNPADIITGCLVKRGYTRVPELKEENRDKTFVINYGETGRRKAGLFAYTIEVTLQFISADTHEVLCVSTAEGCGETEADDVRIAINRSLDAIFQ
;
A
#
# COMPACT_ATOMS: atom_id res chain seq x y z
N MET A 1 -21.63 -16.34 -43.34
CA MET A 1 -21.14 -17.06 -42.12
C MET A 1 -19.76 -16.58 -41.65
N LYS A 2 -18.77 -16.32 -42.51
CA LYS A 2 -17.43 -15.83 -42.08
C LYS A 2 -17.49 -14.43 -41.47
N ALA A 3 -18.27 -13.49 -42.02
CA ALA A 3 -18.41 -12.13 -41.51
C ALA A 3 -19.06 -12.07 -40.11
N ILE A 4 -20.03 -12.93 -39.81
CA ILE A 4 -20.70 -13.02 -38.51
C ILE A 4 -19.73 -13.52 -37.43
N LYS A 5 -18.91 -14.53 -37.76
CA LYS A 5 -17.87 -15.04 -36.86
C LYS A 5 -16.83 -13.99 -36.53
N LEU A 6 -16.42 -13.18 -37.51
CA LEU A 6 -15.47 -12.09 -37.32
C LEU A 6 -16.06 -10.97 -36.45
N ALA A 7 -17.31 -10.62 -36.66
CA ALA A 7 -18.01 -9.63 -35.83
C ALA A 7 -18.19 -10.07 -34.37
N VAL A 8 -18.48 -11.35 -34.13
CA VAL A 8 -18.60 -11.91 -32.77
C VAL A 8 -17.22 -11.92 -32.07
N ILE A 9 -16.13 -12.28 -32.76
CA ILE A 9 -14.79 -12.27 -32.19
C ILE A 9 -14.38 -10.82 -31.85
N MET A 10 -14.65 -9.86 -32.72
CA MET A 10 -14.35 -8.44 -32.48
C MET A 10 -15.16 -7.87 -31.33
N PHE A 11 -16.43 -8.27 -31.18
CA PHE A 11 -17.27 -7.90 -30.04
C PHE A 11 -16.80 -8.54 -28.72
N CYS A 12 -16.41 -9.82 -28.72
CA CYS A 12 -15.78 -10.45 -27.55
C CYS A 12 -14.47 -9.78 -27.15
N CYS A 13 -13.63 -9.39 -28.10
CA CYS A 13 -12.38 -8.66 -27.79
C CYS A 13 -12.64 -7.28 -27.20
N MET A 14 -13.71 -6.58 -27.59
CA MET A 14 -14.11 -5.30 -26.98
C MET A 14 -14.64 -5.49 -25.55
N LEU A 15 -15.25 -6.62 -25.22
CA LEU A 15 -15.70 -6.93 -23.86
C LEU A 15 -14.56 -7.32 -22.92
N CYS A 16 -13.41 -7.76 -23.45
CA CYS A 16 -12.21 -8.06 -22.68
C CYS A 16 -11.37 -6.82 -22.35
N SER A 17 -11.74 -5.63 -22.82
CA SER A 17 -11.07 -4.39 -22.42
C SER A 17 -11.46 -4.03 -20.99
N SER A 18 -10.73 -4.68 -20.10
CA SER A 18 -10.33 -4.24 -18.76
C SER A 18 -11.35 -3.42 -17.95
N CYS A 19 -12.13 -4.11 -17.14
CA CYS A 19 -12.58 -3.52 -15.87
C CYS A 19 -11.41 -3.35 -14.89
N GLY A 20 -10.34 -2.68 -15.31
CA GLY A 20 -9.25 -2.32 -14.41
C GLY A 20 -9.72 -1.22 -13.46
N VAL A 21 -9.54 -1.45 -12.15
CA VAL A 21 -9.76 -0.39 -11.17
C VAL A 21 -8.73 0.71 -11.40
N THR A 22 -9.19 1.93 -11.66
CA THR A 22 -8.30 3.09 -11.76
C THR A 22 -8.04 3.62 -10.36
N LEU A 23 -6.79 3.50 -9.91
CA LEU A 23 -6.32 4.08 -8.65
C LEU A 23 -5.97 5.55 -8.85
N LEU A 24 -6.33 6.38 -7.87
CA LEU A 24 -5.89 7.77 -7.84
C LEU A 24 -4.38 7.86 -7.69
N ALA A 25 -3.78 8.92 -8.27
CA ALA A 25 -2.36 9.18 -8.08
C ALA A 25 -2.06 9.39 -6.59
N PRO A 26 -0.92 8.89 -6.08
CA PRO A 26 -0.50 9.19 -4.72
C PRO A 26 -0.38 10.69 -4.50
N ASN A 27 -0.77 11.14 -3.31
CA ASN A 27 -0.60 12.53 -2.88
C ASN A 27 0.54 12.61 -1.86
N VAL A 28 1.54 13.44 -2.13
CA VAL A 28 2.69 13.65 -1.24
C VAL A 28 2.77 15.12 -0.88
N THR A 29 2.82 15.41 0.42
CA THR A 29 3.11 16.72 0.97
C THR A 29 4.43 16.64 1.73
N THR A 30 5.46 17.31 1.22
CA THR A 30 6.78 17.36 1.83
C THR A 30 6.99 18.73 2.46
N GLN A 31 7.30 18.77 3.75
CA GLN A 31 7.69 19.98 4.49
C GLN A 31 9.21 20.07 4.63
N SER A 32 9.86 18.92 4.81
CA SER A 32 11.33 18.81 4.93
C SER A 32 11.82 17.55 4.26
N THR A 33 13.09 17.56 3.83
CA THR A 33 13.70 16.39 3.20
C THR A 33 14.06 15.32 4.24
N LEU A 34 14.04 14.05 3.82
CA LEU A 34 14.55 12.93 4.64
C LEU A 34 16.08 12.80 4.61
N ASN A 35 16.77 13.73 3.93
CA ASN A 35 18.21 13.75 3.86
C ASN A 35 18.82 14.01 5.26
N GLY A 36 19.82 13.22 5.63
CA GLY A 36 20.44 13.28 6.95
C GLY A 36 19.88 12.28 7.97
N TYR A 37 18.68 11.79 7.75
CA TYR A 37 18.15 10.70 8.56
C TYR A 37 18.76 9.37 8.13
N LYS A 38 18.99 8.50 9.11
CA LYS A 38 19.57 7.17 8.90
C LYS A 38 18.71 6.06 9.53
N TYR A 39 18.03 6.40 10.58
CA TYR A 39 17.23 5.46 11.37
C TYR A 39 15.75 5.78 11.26
N PHE A 40 14.93 4.75 11.45
CA PHE A 40 13.49 4.92 11.54
C PHE A 40 12.89 4.05 12.63
N TYR A 41 11.86 4.57 13.25
CA TYR A 41 10.98 3.88 14.16
C TYR A 41 9.57 3.83 13.56
N ILE A 42 8.90 2.69 13.64
CA ILE A 42 7.52 2.57 13.19
C ILE A 42 6.64 2.38 14.42
N THR A 43 5.60 3.19 14.54
CA THR A 43 4.58 2.96 15.56
C THR A 43 3.95 1.57 15.37
N PRO A 44 3.61 0.86 16.46
CA PRO A 44 3.02 -0.47 16.36
C PRO A 44 1.80 -0.48 15.44
N THR A 45 1.74 -1.49 14.55
CA THR A 45 0.63 -1.72 13.64
C THR A 45 0.00 -3.08 13.91
N GLU A 46 -1.29 -3.20 13.65
CA GLU A 46 -2.00 -4.47 13.74
C GLU A 46 -1.82 -5.28 12.45
N GLU A 47 -1.75 -6.61 12.60
CA GLU A 47 -1.72 -7.53 11.46
C GLU A 47 -3.10 -7.58 10.80
N LYS A 48 -3.12 -7.47 9.48
CA LYS A 48 -4.32 -7.62 8.65
C LYS A 48 -4.36 -9.01 8.05
N THR A 49 -5.45 -9.72 8.30
CA THR A 49 -5.64 -11.08 7.80
C THR A 49 -6.89 -11.12 6.92
N SER A 50 -6.72 -11.60 5.70
CA SER A 50 -7.81 -11.81 4.74
C SER A 50 -7.86 -13.28 4.35
N THR A 51 -9.05 -13.89 4.40
CA THR A 51 -9.27 -15.27 3.99
C THR A 51 -10.17 -15.31 2.77
N THR A 52 -9.68 -15.90 1.69
CA THR A 52 -10.45 -16.16 0.47
C THR A 52 -10.76 -17.64 0.40
N GLY A 53 -12.05 -17.97 0.37
CA GLY A 53 -12.52 -19.36 0.21
C GLY A 53 -13.03 -19.61 -1.21
N TYR A 54 -12.82 -20.82 -1.71
CA TYR A 54 -13.43 -21.28 -2.95
C TYR A 54 -14.05 -22.67 -2.75
N VAL A 55 -15.16 -22.92 -3.45
CA VAL A 55 -15.79 -24.25 -3.51
C VAL A 55 -15.96 -24.62 -4.97
N TYR A 56 -15.39 -25.76 -5.37
CA TYR A 56 -15.54 -26.31 -6.71
C TYR A 56 -15.90 -27.80 -6.60
N ASN A 57 -17.02 -28.19 -7.18
CA ASN A 57 -17.53 -29.59 -7.15
C ASN A 57 -17.57 -30.22 -5.74
N GLY A 58 -17.95 -29.45 -4.72
CA GLY A 58 -18.04 -29.95 -3.34
C GLY A 58 -16.69 -30.05 -2.62
N ILE A 59 -15.58 -29.71 -3.27
CA ILE A 59 -14.26 -29.60 -2.66
C ILE A 59 -14.00 -28.11 -2.44
N GLY A 60 -13.86 -27.71 -1.17
CA GLY A 60 -13.55 -26.34 -0.78
C GLY A 60 -12.12 -26.20 -0.32
N GLY A 61 -11.52 -25.05 -0.59
CA GLY A 61 -10.25 -24.65 -0.05
C GLY A 61 -10.31 -23.19 0.41
N SER A 62 -9.46 -22.81 1.33
CA SER A 62 -9.28 -21.41 1.72
C SER A 62 -7.80 -21.04 1.70
N THR A 63 -7.51 -19.85 1.22
CA THR A 63 -6.18 -19.26 1.30
C THR A 63 -6.28 -18.05 2.24
N THR A 64 -5.41 -18.03 3.25
CA THR A 64 -5.32 -16.91 4.17
C THR A 64 -4.09 -16.08 3.82
N HIS A 65 -4.30 -14.80 3.59
CA HIS A 65 -3.25 -13.82 3.38
C HIS A 65 -3.21 -12.91 4.60
N SER A 66 -2.06 -12.82 5.23
CA SER A 66 -1.84 -11.86 6.30
C SER A 66 -0.74 -10.89 5.94
N VAL A 67 -0.86 -9.67 6.45
CA VAL A 67 0.10 -8.60 6.23
C VAL A 67 0.20 -7.73 7.47
N ASN A 68 1.43 -7.48 7.90
CA ASN A 68 1.71 -6.46 8.90
C ASN A 68 2.25 -5.22 8.17
N PRO A 69 1.56 -4.07 8.24
CA PRO A 69 2.00 -2.84 7.60
C PRO A 69 3.43 -2.44 7.96
N ALA A 70 3.82 -2.60 9.24
CA ALA A 70 5.17 -2.28 9.70
C ALA A 70 6.25 -3.12 9.01
N ASP A 71 5.96 -4.38 8.65
CA ASP A 71 6.93 -5.24 7.98
C ASP A 71 7.11 -4.86 6.52
N ILE A 72 6.02 -4.46 5.83
CA ILE A 72 6.10 -3.93 4.45
C ILE A 72 6.94 -2.65 4.42
N ILE A 73 6.61 -1.69 5.30
CA ILE A 73 7.32 -0.41 5.42
C ILE A 73 8.80 -0.67 5.72
N THR A 74 9.08 -1.57 6.67
CA THR A 74 10.45 -1.96 7.03
C THR A 74 11.20 -2.51 5.82
N GLY A 75 10.62 -3.47 5.10
CA GLY A 75 11.26 -4.08 3.94
C GLY A 75 11.58 -3.06 2.84
N CYS A 76 10.69 -2.09 2.62
CA CYS A 76 10.89 -1.03 1.64
C CYS A 76 12.00 -0.04 2.06
N LEU A 77 12.04 0.36 3.32
CA LEU A 77 13.01 1.34 3.82
C LEU A 77 14.41 0.75 3.98
N VAL A 78 14.51 -0.49 4.44
CA VAL A 78 15.80 -1.19 4.53
C VAL A 78 16.44 -1.34 3.15
N LYS A 79 15.67 -1.65 2.11
CA LYS A 79 16.16 -1.66 0.71
C LYS A 79 16.68 -0.31 0.23
N ARG A 80 16.20 0.78 0.83
CA ARG A 80 16.64 2.17 0.55
C ARG A 80 17.79 2.63 1.45
N GLY A 81 18.32 1.73 2.31
CA GLY A 81 19.49 2.00 3.14
C GLY A 81 19.20 2.56 4.53
N TYR A 82 17.94 2.66 4.94
CA TYR A 82 17.57 3.04 6.29
C TYR A 82 17.65 1.87 7.27
N THR A 83 17.89 2.16 8.54
CA THR A 83 17.98 1.15 9.60
C THR A 83 16.82 1.29 10.57
N ARG A 84 16.05 0.20 10.76
CA ARG A 84 14.98 0.16 11.76
C ARG A 84 15.56 0.12 13.17
N VAL A 85 15.02 0.95 14.07
CA VAL A 85 15.31 0.90 15.50
C VAL A 85 14.09 0.36 16.26
N PRO A 86 14.29 -0.50 17.29
CA PRO A 86 13.19 -1.05 18.07
C PRO A 86 12.60 -0.04 19.07
N GLU A 87 13.39 0.97 19.43
CA GLU A 87 13.02 2.03 20.37
C GLU A 87 13.74 3.34 20.02
N LEU A 88 13.18 4.45 20.47
CA LEU A 88 13.79 5.77 20.30
C LEU A 88 14.82 6.01 21.41
N LYS A 89 16.10 6.18 21.01
CA LYS A 89 17.21 6.50 21.91
C LYS A 89 17.66 7.94 21.71
N GLU A 90 17.98 8.63 22.78
CA GLU A 90 18.44 10.02 22.74
C GLU A 90 19.67 10.21 21.82
N GLU A 91 20.59 9.26 21.83
CA GLU A 91 21.85 9.34 21.07
C GLU A 91 21.68 9.40 19.54
N ASN A 92 20.54 8.96 19.00
CA ASN A 92 20.27 8.90 17.57
C ASN A 92 19.01 9.67 17.16
N ARG A 93 18.43 10.46 18.06
CA ARG A 93 17.15 11.10 17.87
C ARG A 93 17.15 12.09 16.72
N ASP A 94 18.22 12.84 16.58
CA ASP A 94 18.48 13.80 15.51
C ASP A 94 18.56 13.16 14.11
N LYS A 95 18.84 11.86 14.04
CA LYS A 95 18.97 11.06 12.81
C LYS A 95 17.87 10.02 12.64
N THR A 96 16.84 10.08 13.47
CA THR A 96 15.72 9.13 13.45
C THR A 96 14.43 9.84 13.06
N PHE A 97 13.67 9.26 12.16
CA PHE A 97 12.29 9.64 11.95
C PHE A 97 11.32 8.55 12.42
N VAL A 98 10.17 8.98 12.86
CA VAL A 98 9.04 8.13 13.25
C VAL A 98 8.08 8.02 12.09
N ILE A 99 7.55 6.82 11.86
CA ILE A 99 6.53 6.60 10.86
C ILE A 99 5.25 6.21 11.56
N ASN A 100 4.21 6.98 11.29
CA ASN A 100 2.84 6.63 11.61
C ASN A 100 2.15 6.09 10.37
N TYR A 101 1.47 4.97 10.54
CA TYR A 101 0.61 4.34 9.54
C TYR A 101 -0.85 4.53 9.93
N GLY A 102 -1.69 4.84 8.96
CA GLY A 102 -3.13 4.89 9.14
C GLY A 102 -3.87 4.49 7.86
N GLU A 103 -4.99 3.78 8.03
CA GLU A 103 -5.98 3.59 6.98
C GLU A 103 -6.95 4.76 7.06
N THR A 104 -7.00 5.57 6.00
CA THR A 104 -7.72 6.85 6.03
C THR A 104 -9.04 6.83 5.27
N GLY A 105 -9.26 5.80 4.46
CA GLY A 105 -10.52 5.70 3.74
C GLY A 105 -10.67 4.46 2.88
N ARG A 106 -11.90 4.31 2.37
CA ARG A 106 -12.25 3.31 1.36
C ARG A 106 -13.10 3.98 0.30
N ARG A 107 -12.80 3.75 -0.96
CA ARG A 107 -13.55 4.27 -2.10
C ARG A 107 -14.08 3.13 -2.95
N LYS A 108 -15.32 3.25 -3.39
CA LYS A 108 -15.88 2.32 -4.38
C LYS A 108 -15.18 2.56 -5.73
N ALA A 109 -14.58 1.52 -6.29
CA ALA A 109 -13.75 1.58 -7.48
C ALA A 109 -14.22 0.60 -8.55
N GLY A 110 -15.48 0.72 -8.94
CA GLY A 110 -16.15 -0.16 -9.90
C GLY A 110 -17.41 -0.80 -9.33
N LEU A 111 -17.93 -1.84 -10.00
CA LEU A 111 -19.20 -2.45 -9.62
C LEU A 111 -19.09 -3.26 -8.31
N PHE A 112 -17.97 -3.94 -8.11
CA PHE A 112 -17.74 -4.86 -6.97
C PHE A 112 -16.40 -4.63 -6.26
N ALA A 113 -15.61 -3.64 -6.64
CA ALA A 113 -14.31 -3.37 -6.07
C ALA A 113 -14.32 -2.13 -5.17
N TYR A 114 -13.49 -2.17 -4.13
CA TYR A 114 -13.20 -1.05 -3.25
C TYR A 114 -11.69 -0.85 -3.21
N THR A 115 -11.25 0.39 -3.04
CA THR A 115 -9.86 0.71 -2.71
C THR A 115 -9.74 0.91 -1.21
N ILE A 116 -8.57 0.60 -0.66
CA ILE A 116 -8.16 1.04 0.66
C ILE A 116 -7.20 2.20 0.48
N GLU A 117 -7.41 3.28 1.21
CA GLU A 117 -6.50 4.41 1.27
C GLU A 117 -5.62 4.30 2.51
N VAL A 118 -4.31 4.44 2.31
CA VAL A 118 -3.30 4.42 3.37
C VAL A 118 -2.58 5.75 3.40
N THR A 119 -2.39 6.28 4.59
CA THR A 119 -1.56 7.47 4.86
C THR A 119 -0.35 7.07 5.67
N LEU A 120 0.83 7.45 5.19
CA LEU A 120 2.11 7.38 5.91
C LEU A 120 2.54 8.78 6.29
N GLN A 121 2.82 9.00 7.57
CA GLN A 121 3.32 10.26 8.09
C GLN A 121 4.71 10.05 8.67
N PHE A 122 5.66 10.84 8.21
CA PHE A 122 7.06 10.82 8.64
C PHE A 122 7.30 12.04 9.53
N ILE A 123 7.78 11.80 10.74
CA ILE A 123 7.93 12.80 11.79
C ILE A 123 9.37 12.75 12.29
N SER A 124 10.03 13.88 12.47
CA SER A 124 11.33 13.95 13.15
C SER A 124 11.20 13.45 14.59
N ALA A 125 12.04 12.51 15.00
CA ALA A 125 12.03 12.02 16.36
C ALA A 125 12.54 13.07 17.37
N ASP A 126 13.35 14.02 16.90
CA ASP A 126 13.93 15.09 17.70
C ASP A 126 12.99 16.28 17.84
N THR A 127 12.59 16.90 16.72
CA THR A 127 11.78 18.12 16.73
C THR A 127 10.27 17.88 16.79
N HIS A 128 9.82 16.64 16.55
CA HIS A 128 8.41 16.26 16.41
C HIS A 128 7.68 16.94 15.23
N GLU A 129 8.43 17.56 14.33
CA GLU A 129 7.87 18.15 13.12
C GLU A 129 7.54 17.10 12.08
N VAL A 130 6.47 17.30 11.34
CA VAL A 130 6.10 16.46 10.21
C VAL A 130 7.07 16.75 9.05
N LEU A 131 7.80 15.74 8.61
CA LEU A 131 8.73 15.84 7.50
C LEU A 131 8.02 15.68 6.16
N CYS A 132 7.24 14.64 6.03
CA CYS A 132 6.37 14.45 4.89
C CYS A 132 5.17 13.56 5.24
N VAL A 133 4.13 13.68 4.43
CA VAL A 133 2.94 12.84 4.48
C VAL A 133 2.67 12.33 3.07
N SER A 134 2.40 11.04 2.94
CA SER A 134 2.00 10.45 1.68
C SER A 134 0.73 9.63 1.86
N THR A 135 -0.20 9.80 0.93
CA THR A 135 -1.46 9.07 0.87
C THR A 135 -1.59 8.39 -0.48
N ALA A 136 -1.93 7.12 -0.48
CA ALA A 136 -2.14 6.35 -1.71
C ALA A 136 -3.23 5.29 -1.54
N GLU A 137 -3.89 4.97 -2.66
CA GLU A 137 -4.87 3.90 -2.73
C GLU A 137 -4.22 2.58 -3.15
N GLY A 138 -4.78 1.47 -2.66
CA GLY A 138 -4.50 0.12 -3.13
C GLY A 138 -5.78 -0.62 -3.47
N CYS A 139 -5.71 -1.49 -4.46
CA CYS A 139 -6.75 -2.43 -4.81
C CYS A 139 -6.10 -3.69 -5.38
N GLY A 140 -6.31 -4.81 -4.72
CA GLY A 140 -5.81 -6.13 -5.07
C GLY A 140 -6.93 -7.18 -5.01
N GLU A 141 -6.55 -8.41 -4.78
CA GLU A 141 -7.50 -9.52 -4.66
C GLU A 141 -8.04 -9.65 -3.23
N THR A 142 -7.28 -9.21 -2.25
CA THR A 142 -7.62 -9.28 -0.82
C THR A 142 -7.32 -7.94 -0.14
N GLU A 143 -7.93 -7.71 1.03
CA GLU A 143 -7.65 -6.52 1.85
C GLU A 143 -6.15 -6.42 2.22
N ALA A 144 -5.49 -7.54 2.46
CA ALA A 144 -4.05 -7.58 2.70
C ALA A 144 -3.23 -7.11 1.48
N ASP A 145 -3.69 -7.43 0.27
CA ASP A 145 -3.06 -6.97 -0.97
C ASP A 145 -3.33 -5.49 -1.22
N ASP A 146 -4.55 -5.01 -0.91
CA ASP A 146 -4.90 -3.59 -1.00
C ASP A 146 -3.96 -2.75 -0.15
N VAL A 147 -3.76 -3.12 1.12
CA VAL A 147 -2.85 -2.45 2.06
C VAL A 147 -1.41 -2.49 1.54
N ARG A 148 -0.94 -3.64 1.06
CA ARG A 148 0.41 -3.78 0.51
C ARG A 148 0.65 -2.86 -0.70
N ILE A 149 -0.31 -2.82 -1.62
CA ILE A 149 -0.25 -1.97 -2.82
C ILE A 149 -0.24 -0.49 -2.41
N ALA A 150 -1.13 -0.08 -1.50
CA ALA A 150 -1.22 1.29 -1.04
C ALA A 150 0.08 1.76 -0.38
N ILE A 151 0.67 0.95 0.53
CA ILE A 151 1.93 1.26 1.20
C ILE A 151 3.07 1.42 0.18
N ASN A 152 3.22 0.46 -0.76
CA ASN A 152 4.28 0.53 -1.75
C ASN A 152 4.15 1.78 -2.62
N ARG A 153 2.95 2.10 -3.11
CA ARG A 153 2.69 3.30 -3.90
C ARG A 153 2.97 4.59 -3.14
N SER A 154 2.60 4.62 -1.85
CA SER A 154 2.87 5.75 -0.96
C SER A 154 4.37 5.97 -0.76
N LEU A 155 5.13 4.90 -0.50
CA LEU A 155 6.58 4.97 -0.33
C LEU A 155 7.30 5.32 -1.63
N ASP A 156 6.90 4.72 -2.76
CA ASP A 156 7.50 5.01 -4.06
C ASP A 156 7.31 6.48 -4.44
N ALA A 157 6.18 7.08 -4.10
CA ALA A 157 5.93 8.50 -4.37
C ALA A 157 6.80 9.46 -3.51
N ILE A 158 7.22 9.05 -2.30
CA ILE A 158 8.12 9.84 -1.45
C ILE A 158 9.55 9.81 -1.96
N PHE A 159 9.98 8.67 -2.50
CA PHE A 159 11.39 8.39 -2.84
C PHE A 159 11.68 8.41 -4.36
N GLN A 160 10.80 9.08 -5.12
CA GLN A 160 11.02 9.32 -6.57
C GLN A 160 12.12 10.33 -6.85
#